data_33f215ab966da7a6e6f0cb3eef8c985a
#
_entry.id   33f215ab966da7a6e6f0cb3eef8c985a
#
_cell.length_a   1.000
_cell.length_b   1.000
_cell.length_c   1.000
_cell.angle_alpha   90.00
_cell.angle_beta   90.00
_cell.angle_gamma   90.00
#
_symmetry.space_group_name_H-M   'P 1'
#
loop_
_entity.id
_entity.type
_entity.pdbx_description
1 polymer ?
#
loop_
_entity_poly.entity_id
_entity_poly.type
_entity_poly.pdbx_seq_one_letter_code
_entity_poly.pdbx_strand_id
1 'polypeptide(L)'
;MPDNHHEPKPLTEAQKQRAADVKLVALRMKQYHDSDPVKVQRFVRVYTLAKSIGEMEKLSDEEQYDLELAAVVHDVRGDRIPVVRDILRECGISDASAMHVCHMVENAENYEHISTLDHQILVEAKLIVDFKEHNTPENEIIRKAEDIFITNTGKLFLKRAFHL
;
A
#
# COMPACT_ATOMS: atom_id res chain seq x y z
N MET A 1 -13.79 -5.97 -38.40
CA MET A 1 -13.00 -6.05 -37.15
C MET A 1 -13.92 -5.66 -36.03
N PRO A 2 -14.26 -6.58 -35.12
CA PRO A 2 -15.03 -6.16 -33.95
C PRO A 2 -14.15 -5.30 -33.06
N ASP A 3 -14.55 -4.07 -32.82
CA ASP A 3 -13.98 -3.20 -31.82
C ASP A 3 -14.18 -3.86 -30.45
N ASN A 4 -13.14 -4.46 -29.95
CA ASN A 4 -13.09 -4.93 -28.57
C ASN A 4 -12.90 -3.71 -27.65
N HIS A 5 -13.88 -2.83 -27.62
CA HIS A 5 -14.02 -1.90 -26.53
C HIS A 5 -14.46 -2.72 -25.31
N HIS A 6 -13.50 -3.25 -24.58
CA HIS A 6 -13.74 -3.75 -23.25
C HIS A 6 -14.10 -2.53 -22.40
N GLU A 7 -15.39 -2.21 -22.35
CA GLU A 7 -15.88 -1.30 -21.33
C GLU A 7 -15.54 -1.93 -19.96
N PRO A 8 -14.92 -1.17 -19.04
CA PRO A 8 -14.63 -1.69 -17.72
C PRO A 8 -15.93 -2.12 -17.04
N LYS A 9 -15.96 -3.33 -16.51
CA LYS A 9 -17.14 -3.83 -15.77
C LYS A 9 -17.45 -2.87 -14.63
N PRO A 10 -18.72 -2.51 -14.40
CA PRO A 10 -19.09 -1.66 -13.28
C PRO A 10 -18.71 -2.33 -11.95
N LEU A 11 -18.30 -1.53 -10.97
CA LEU A 11 -17.98 -1.99 -9.64
C LEU A 11 -19.21 -2.59 -8.95
N THR A 12 -19.03 -3.68 -8.21
CA THR A 12 -20.06 -4.24 -7.33
C THR A 12 -20.30 -3.30 -6.16
N GLU A 13 -21.44 -3.45 -5.46
CA GLU A 13 -21.72 -2.68 -4.23
C GLU A 13 -20.65 -2.90 -3.15
N ALA A 14 -20.15 -4.14 -3.00
CA ALA A 14 -19.07 -4.45 -2.07
C ALA A 14 -17.76 -3.71 -2.44
N GLN A 15 -17.41 -3.66 -3.72
CA GLN A 15 -16.22 -2.93 -4.20
C GLN A 15 -16.38 -1.42 -3.99
N LYS A 16 -17.56 -0.86 -4.22
CA LYS A 16 -17.86 0.55 -3.95
C LYS A 16 -17.74 0.87 -2.46
N GLN A 17 -18.23 0.00 -1.60
CA GLN A 17 -18.14 0.16 -0.15
C GLN A 17 -16.68 0.13 0.31
N ARG A 18 -15.88 -0.80 -0.20
CA ARG A 18 -14.45 -0.88 0.10
C ARG A 18 -13.71 0.39 -0.33
N ALA A 19 -14.01 0.90 -1.53
CA ALA A 19 -13.42 2.15 -2.01
C ALA A 19 -13.80 3.35 -1.12
N ALA A 20 -15.05 3.40 -0.66
CA ALA A 20 -15.51 4.43 0.28
C ALA A 20 -14.81 4.34 1.63
N ASP A 21 -14.60 3.14 2.15
CA ASP A 21 -13.88 2.89 3.41
C ASP A 21 -12.44 3.38 3.32
N VAL A 22 -11.73 3.03 2.25
CA VAL A 22 -10.33 3.47 2.03
C VAL A 22 -10.26 5.00 1.97
N LYS A 23 -11.18 5.63 1.26
CA LYS A 23 -11.25 7.09 1.18
C LYS A 23 -11.50 7.74 2.55
N LEU A 24 -12.38 7.15 3.36
CA LEU A 24 -12.67 7.66 4.70
C LEU A 24 -11.43 7.55 5.61
N VAL A 25 -10.73 6.42 5.57
CA VAL A 25 -9.49 6.24 6.33
C VAL A 25 -8.42 7.23 5.86
N ALA A 26 -8.30 7.47 4.56
CA ALA A 26 -7.36 8.46 4.01
C ALA A 26 -7.67 9.89 4.52
N LEU A 27 -8.94 10.27 4.59
CA LEU A 27 -9.35 11.55 5.17
C LEU A 27 -8.98 11.66 6.65
N ARG A 28 -9.20 10.61 7.42
CA ARG A 28 -8.82 10.55 8.83
C ARG A 28 -7.30 10.63 9.02
N MET A 29 -6.53 9.98 8.15
CA MET A 29 -5.07 10.06 8.21
C MET A 29 -4.56 11.44 7.83
N LYS A 30 -5.19 12.12 6.89
CA LYS A 30 -4.87 13.51 6.57
C LYS A 30 -5.07 14.40 7.80
N GLN A 31 -6.15 14.22 8.56
CA GLN A 31 -6.40 14.93 9.82
C GLN A 31 -5.36 14.56 10.88
N TYR A 32 -5.04 13.29 11.01
CA TYR A 32 -4.04 12.80 11.96
C TYR A 32 -2.66 13.45 11.74
N HIS A 33 -2.28 13.67 10.50
CA HIS A 33 -1.03 14.34 10.13
C HIS A 33 -1.14 15.87 10.08
N ASP A 34 -2.23 16.46 10.60
CA ASP A 34 -2.47 17.91 10.58
C ASP A 34 -2.38 18.52 9.17
N SER A 35 -2.77 17.77 8.16
CA SER A 35 -2.66 18.13 6.74
C SER A 35 -1.23 18.49 6.28
N ASP A 36 -0.20 17.96 6.97
CA ASP A 36 1.20 18.14 6.56
C ASP A 36 1.41 17.62 5.13
N PRO A 37 1.76 18.50 4.16
CA PRO A 37 1.85 18.10 2.76
C PRO A 37 2.86 16.98 2.50
N VAL A 38 3.98 16.97 3.22
CA VAL A 38 5.02 15.95 3.04
C VAL A 38 4.51 14.58 3.45
N LYS A 39 3.88 14.47 4.62
CA LYS A 39 3.34 13.20 5.13
C LYS A 39 2.16 12.70 4.29
N VAL A 40 1.25 13.61 3.89
CA VAL A 40 0.11 13.28 3.04
C VAL A 40 0.58 12.79 1.66
N GLN A 41 1.52 13.48 1.03
CA GLN A 41 2.08 13.05 -0.25
C GLN A 41 2.77 11.69 -0.16
N ARG A 42 3.46 11.41 0.95
CA ARG A 42 4.14 10.14 1.17
C ARG A 42 3.13 8.99 1.19
N PHE A 43 2.08 9.07 2.01
CA PHE A 43 1.12 7.98 2.05
C PHE A 43 0.32 7.85 0.74
N VAL A 44 0.03 8.95 0.05
CA VAL A 44 -0.62 8.91 -1.27
C VAL A 44 0.26 8.20 -2.31
N ARG A 45 1.56 8.44 -2.32
CA ARG A 45 2.50 7.76 -3.21
C ARG A 45 2.58 6.26 -2.94
N VAL A 46 2.70 5.87 -1.69
CA VAL A 46 2.72 4.44 -1.31
C VAL A 46 1.39 3.78 -1.66
N TYR A 47 0.29 4.44 -1.37
CA TYR A 47 -1.05 3.97 -1.73
C TYR A 47 -1.21 3.75 -3.24
N THR A 48 -0.82 4.73 -4.03
CA THR A 48 -0.94 4.67 -5.50
C THR A 48 -0.13 3.51 -6.08
N LEU A 49 1.10 3.33 -5.63
CA LEU A 49 1.96 2.22 -6.06
C LEU A 49 1.42 0.87 -5.60
N ALA A 50 1.09 0.74 -4.32
CA ALA A 50 0.57 -0.51 -3.75
C ALA A 50 -0.72 -0.94 -4.45
N LYS A 51 -1.64 -0.01 -4.66
CA LYS A 51 -2.89 -0.26 -5.38
C LYS A 51 -2.63 -0.79 -6.79
N SER A 52 -1.77 -0.13 -7.55
CA SER A 52 -1.44 -0.52 -8.92
C SER A 52 -0.76 -1.89 -8.98
N ILE A 53 0.20 -2.13 -8.11
CA ILE A 53 0.89 -3.42 -8.04
C ILE A 53 -0.10 -4.53 -7.67
N GLY A 54 -0.93 -4.31 -6.65
CA GLY A 54 -1.93 -5.28 -6.21
C GLY A 54 -2.93 -5.65 -7.29
N GLU A 55 -3.44 -4.67 -8.03
CA GLU A 55 -4.35 -4.89 -9.16
C GLU A 55 -3.68 -5.71 -10.27
N MET A 56 -2.44 -5.39 -10.63
CA MET A 56 -1.69 -6.09 -11.68
C MET A 56 -1.27 -7.50 -11.25
N GLU A 57 -1.00 -7.72 -9.98
CA GLU A 57 -0.71 -9.05 -9.41
C GLU A 57 -1.99 -9.83 -9.09
N LYS A 58 -3.16 -9.26 -9.37
CA LYS A 58 -4.47 -9.90 -9.25
C LYS A 58 -4.79 -10.43 -7.84
N LEU A 59 -4.56 -9.59 -6.84
CA LEU A 59 -4.98 -9.88 -5.48
C LEU A 59 -6.50 -10.12 -5.42
N SER A 60 -6.95 -10.93 -4.46
CA SER A 60 -8.38 -11.00 -4.13
C SER A 60 -8.89 -9.63 -3.67
N ASP A 61 -10.20 -9.42 -3.73
CA ASP A 61 -10.80 -8.17 -3.27
C ASP A 61 -10.46 -7.87 -1.80
N GLU A 62 -10.41 -8.88 -0.94
CA GLU A 62 -10.05 -8.73 0.48
C GLU A 62 -8.59 -8.36 0.65
N GLU A 63 -7.69 -9.04 -0.04
CA GLU A 63 -6.26 -8.73 0.01
C GLU A 63 -5.96 -7.33 -0.53
N GLN A 64 -6.60 -6.94 -1.63
CA GLN A 64 -6.48 -5.61 -2.21
C GLN A 64 -6.98 -4.53 -1.23
N TYR A 65 -8.11 -4.76 -0.58
CA TYR A 65 -8.68 -3.86 0.41
C TYR A 65 -7.74 -3.65 1.60
N ASP A 66 -7.26 -4.73 2.19
CA ASP A 66 -6.34 -4.67 3.33
C ASP A 66 -5.02 -4.00 2.95
N LEU A 67 -4.50 -4.27 1.74
CA LEU A 67 -3.30 -3.62 1.21
C LEU A 67 -3.49 -2.11 1.09
N GLU A 68 -4.59 -1.67 0.50
CA GLU A 68 -4.87 -0.24 0.32
C GLU A 68 -5.02 0.49 1.65
N LEU A 69 -5.69 -0.13 2.63
CA LEU A 69 -5.78 0.40 3.99
C LEU A 69 -4.40 0.51 4.64
N ALA A 70 -3.60 -0.55 4.55
CA ALA A 70 -2.25 -0.57 5.11
C ALA A 70 -1.36 0.52 4.50
N ALA A 71 -1.45 0.72 3.19
CA ALA A 71 -0.70 1.76 2.51
C ALA A 71 -1.04 3.18 3.01
N VAL A 72 -2.32 3.43 3.26
CA VAL A 72 -2.79 4.73 3.77
C VAL A 72 -2.28 5.00 5.19
N VAL A 73 -2.21 3.99 6.05
CA VAL A 73 -1.82 4.13 7.47
C VAL A 73 -0.36 3.77 7.75
N HIS A 74 0.42 3.40 6.74
CA HIS A 74 1.74 2.78 6.91
C HIS A 74 2.75 3.62 7.68
N ASP A 75 2.60 4.93 7.71
CA ASP A 75 3.58 5.86 8.30
C ASP A 75 3.42 6.02 9.83
N VAL A 76 2.45 5.35 10.42
CA VAL A 76 2.24 5.30 11.87
C VAL A 76 2.84 4.01 12.42
N ARG A 77 3.85 4.11 13.30
CA ARG A 77 4.68 2.98 13.74
C ARG A 77 4.83 2.90 15.25
N GLY A 78 5.34 1.74 15.70
CA GLY A 78 5.77 1.52 17.07
C GLY A 78 4.62 1.59 18.07
N ASP A 79 4.78 2.35 19.09
CA ASP A 79 3.80 2.54 20.16
C ASP A 79 2.51 3.24 19.74
N ARG A 80 2.48 3.76 18.49
CA ARG A 80 1.30 4.41 17.91
C ARG A 80 0.39 3.47 17.10
N ILE A 81 0.73 2.19 16.99
CA ILE A 81 -0.14 1.20 16.32
C ILE A 81 -1.55 1.15 16.96
N PRO A 82 -1.74 1.25 18.29
CA PRO A 82 -3.09 1.34 18.85
C PRO A 82 -3.93 2.51 18.31
N VAL A 83 -3.32 3.62 17.95
CA VAL A 83 -3.99 4.77 17.32
C VAL A 83 -4.53 4.39 15.95
N VAL A 84 -3.74 3.67 15.14
CA VAL A 84 -4.18 3.14 13.85
C VAL A 84 -5.38 2.23 14.01
N ARG A 85 -5.33 1.33 14.97
CA ARG A 85 -6.45 0.42 15.27
C ARG A 85 -7.72 1.20 15.61
N ASP A 86 -7.61 2.22 16.43
CA ASP A 86 -8.76 3.07 16.81
C ASP A 86 -9.34 3.82 15.61
N ILE A 87 -8.48 4.39 14.76
CA ILE A 87 -8.90 5.06 13.53
C ILE A 87 -9.65 4.10 12.61
N LEU A 88 -9.13 2.90 12.40
CA LEU A 88 -9.77 1.88 11.56
C LEU A 88 -11.15 1.49 12.12
N ARG A 89 -11.27 1.29 13.43
CA ARG A 89 -12.55 0.99 14.09
C ARG A 89 -13.54 2.13 13.94
N GLU A 90 -13.14 3.36 14.16
CA GLU A 90 -13.97 4.56 13.99
C GLU A 90 -14.49 4.69 12.56
N CYS A 91 -13.72 4.24 11.58
CA CYS A 91 -14.12 4.21 10.18
C CYS A 91 -14.98 3.01 9.80
N GLY A 92 -15.32 2.13 10.75
CA GLY A 92 -16.16 0.98 10.51
C GLY A 92 -15.46 -0.23 9.89
N ILE A 93 -14.12 -0.26 9.92
CA ILE A 93 -13.35 -1.39 9.40
C ILE A 93 -13.50 -2.58 10.34
N SER A 94 -13.69 -3.80 9.76
CA SER A 94 -13.83 -5.02 10.55
C SER A 94 -12.59 -5.29 11.40
N ASP A 95 -12.77 -5.97 12.54
CA ASP A 95 -11.65 -6.33 13.41
C ASP A 95 -10.62 -7.21 12.70
N ALA A 96 -11.05 -8.14 11.84
CA ALA A 96 -10.15 -8.99 11.09
C ALA A 96 -9.26 -8.19 10.14
N SER A 97 -9.82 -7.27 9.35
CA SER A 97 -9.05 -6.38 8.49
C SER A 97 -8.15 -5.44 9.29
N ALA A 98 -8.66 -4.85 10.37
CA ALA A 98 -7.87 -3.97 11.22
C ALA A 98 -6.66 -4.68 11.83
N MET A 99 -6.82 -5.92 12.30
CA MET A 99 -5.71 -6.72 12.84
C MET A 99 -4.67 -7.02 11.76
N HIS A 100 -5.08 -7.44 10.57
CA HIS A 100 -4.16 -7.73 9.47
C HIS A 100 -3.43 -6.49 9.00
N VAL A 101 -4.13 -5.36 8.86
CA VAL A 101 -3.53 -4.07 8.49
C VAL A 101 -2.48 -3.65 9.53
N CYS A 102 -2.80 -3.70 10.81
CA CYS A 102 -1.85 -3.38 11.87
C CYS A 102 -0.63 -4.30 11.85
N HIS A 103 -0.82 -5.60 11.60
CA HIS A 103 0.28 -6.55 11.46
C HIS A 103 1.21 -6.18 10.31
N MET A 104 0.67 -5.87 9.15
CA MET A 104 1.47 -5.46 7.98
C MET A 104 2.25 -4.17 8.25
N VAL A 105 1.61 -3.18 8.85
CA VAL A 105 2.25 -1.88 9.15
C VAL A 105 3.35 -2.05 10.19
N GLU A 106 3.11 -2.83 11.24
CA GLU A 106 4.09 -3.12 12.28
C GLU A 106 5.33 -3.84 11.73
N ASN A 107 5.15 -4.69 10.72
CA ASN A 107 6.21 -5.49 10.10
C ASN A 107 6.65 -4.97 8.71
N ALA A 108 6.33 -3.73 8.37
CA ALA A 108 6.64 -3.17 7.04
C ALA A 108 8.15 -3.04 6.76
N GLU A 109 8.98 -3.08 7.79
CA GLU A 109 10.45 -3.06 7.68
C GLU A 109 11.10 -4.37 8.14
N ASN A 110 10.30 -5.37 8.50
CA ASN A 110 10.79 -6.68 8.92
C ASN A 110 10.77 -7.65 7.73
N TYR A 111 11.78 -7.53 6.86
CA TYR A 111 11.84 -8.22 5.58
C TYR A 111 11.96 -9.74 5.69
N GLU A 112 12.34 -10.26 6.85
CA GLU A 112 12.45 -11.72 7.09
C GLU A 112 11.11 -12.37 7.45
N HIS A 113 10.09 -11.59 7.77
CA HIS A 113 8.80 -12.06 8.25
C HIS A 113 7.62 -11.64 7.37
N ILE A 114 7.83 -11.57 6.06
CA ILE A 114 6.76 -11.28 5.10
C ILE A 114 6.09 -12.60 4.74
N SER A 115 4.84 -12.78 5.16
CA SER A 115 4.12 -14.05 5.02
C SER A 115 3.00 -14.05 3.98
N THR A 116 2.52 -12.87 3.57
CA THR A 116 1.39 -12.73 2.64
C THR A 116 1.77 -11.85 1.46
N LEU A 117 1.09 -12.04 0.32
CA LEU A 117 1.39 -11.28 -0.91
C LEU A 117 1.06 -9.80 -0.76
N ASP A 118 -0.03 -9.45 -0.09
CA ASP A 118 -0.38 -8.05 0.20
C ASP A 118 0.71 -7.37 1.05
N HIS A 119 1.23 -8.05 2.05
CA HIS A 119 2.35 -7.53 2.84
C HIS A 119 3.61 -7.32 1.99
N GLN A 120 3.93 -8.29 1.12
CA GLN A 120 5.05 -8.18 0.19
C GLN A 120 4.91 -6.94 -0.71
N ILE A 121 3.73 -6.71 -1.24
CA ILE A 121 3.45 -5.56 -2.13
C ILE A 121 3.57 -4.24 -1.37
N LEU A 122 3.08 -4.17 -0.14
CA LEU A 122 3.24 -3.00 0.72
C LEU A 122 4.73 -2.65 0.91
N VAL A 123 5.54 -3.65 1.20
CA VAL A 123 7.00 -3.48 1.38
C VAL A 123 7.65 -2.97 0.09
N GLU A 124 7.34 -3.56 -1.05
CA GLU A 124 7.89 -3.13 -2.35
C GLU A 124 7.50 -1.70 -2.71
N ALA A 125 6.23 -1.35 -2.56
CA ALA A 125 5.74 0.00 -2.81
C ALA A 125 6.41 1.04 -1.90
N LYS A 126 6.51 0.73 -0.62
CA LYS A 126 7.17 1.59 0.37
C LYS A 126 8.64 1.80 0.04
N LEU A 127 9.36 0.74 -0.32
CA LEU A 127 10.78 0.84 -0.68
C LEU A 127 11.01 1.72 -1.91
N ILE A 128 10.18 1.63 -2.94
CA ILE A 128 10.30 2.50 -4.12
C ILE A 128 10.20 3.98 -3.71
N VAL A 129 9.23 4.31 -2.84
CA VAL A 129 9.07 5.68 -2.34
C VAL A 129 10.27 6.10 -1.48
N ASP A 130 10.71 5.25 -0.57
CA ASP A 130 11.85 5.51 0.31
C ASP A 130 13.14 5.73 -0.48
N PHE A 131 13.43 4.92 -1.47
CA PHE A 131 14.61 5.08 -2.33
C PHE A 131 14.64 6.44 -3.02
N LYS A 132 13.50 6.90 -3.48
CA LYS A 132 13.40 8.21 -4.15
C LYS A 132 13.53 9.36 -3.17
N GLU A 133 12.90 9.28 -2.02
CA GLU A 133 12.98 10.33 -0.99
C GLU A 133 14.39 10.51 -0.42
N HIS A 134 15.13 9.40 -0.25
CA HIS A 134 16.48 9.41 0.32
C HIS A 134 17.60 9.54 -0.72
N ASN A 135 17.26 9.68 -2.01
CA ASN A 135 18.24 9.68 -3.10
C ASN A 135 19.22 8.50 -2.98
N THR A 136 18.70 7.32 -2.72
CA THR A 136 19.49 6.11 -2.51
C THR A 136 20.34 5.81 -3.74
N PRO A 137 21.65 5.52 -3.60
CA PRO A 137 22.52 5.20 -4.73
C PRO A 137 22.04 3.96 -5.50
N GLU A 138 22.22 3.96 -6.82
CA GLU A 138 21.74 2.89 -7.71
C GLU A 138 22.24 1.49 -7.30
N ASN A 139 23.52 1.35 -6.93
CA ASN A 139 24.07 0.09 -6.49
C ASN A 139 23.41 -0.44 -5.21
N GLU A 140 23.01 0.44 -4.32
CA GLU A 140 22.29 0.06 -3.10
C GLU A 140 20.84 -0.33 -3.38
N ILE A 141 20.17 0.38 -4.30
CA ILE A 141 18.83 0.04 -4.78
C ILE A 141 18.83 -1.37 -5.38
N ILE A 142 19.77 -1.66 -6.27
CA ILE A 142 19.89 -2.97 -6.93
C ILE A 142 20.09 -4.08 -5.90
N ARG A 143 21.01 -3.87 -4.96
CA ARG A 143 21.31 -4.87 -3.92
C ARG A 143 20.10 -5.17 -3.06
N LYS A 144 19.39 -4.15 -2.56
CA LYS A 144 18.19 -4.33 -1.75
C LYS A 144 17.04 -4.96 -2.55
N ALA A 145 16.89 -4.56 -3.81
CA ALA A 145 15.87 -5.13 -4.67
C ALA A 145 16.08 -6.62 -4.94
N GLU A 146 17.31 -7.06 -5.16
CA GLU A 146 17.64 -8.47 -5.32
C GLU A 146 17.26 -9.29 -4.09
N ASP A 147 17.43 -8.74 -2.89
CA ASP A 147 17.14 -9.44 -1.65
C ASP A 147 15.63 -9.42 -1.30
N ILE A 148 14.89 -8.38 -1.67
CA ILE A 148 13.56 -8.12 -1.10
C ILE A 148 12.44 -8.22 -2.13
N PHE A 149 12.64 -7.71 -3.37
CA PHE A 149 11.57 -7.66 -4.37
C PHE A 149 11.29 -9.05 -4.94
N ILE A 150 10.00 -9.43 -4.95
CA ILE A 150 9.53 -10.72 -5.42
C ILE A 150 8.55 -10.58 -6.57
N THR A 151 7.64 -9.58 -6.53
CA THR A 151 6.61 -9.44 -7.55
C THR A 151 7.20 -8.93 -8.87
N ASN A 152 6.71 -9.47 -9.99
CA ASN A 152 7.13 -9.00 -11.31
C ASN A 152 6.73 -7.55 -11.54
N THR A 153 5.55 -7.15 -11.06
CA THR A 153 5.05 -5.78 -11.19
C THR A 153 5.88 -4.80 -10.36
N GLY A 154 6.22 -5.15 -9.11
CA GLY A 154 7.08 -4.33 -8.25
C GLY A 154 8.45 -4.12 -8.85
N LYS A 155 9.06 -5.18 -9.40
CA LYS A 155 10.34 -5.10 -10.12
C LYS A 155 10.26 -4.20 -11.34
N LEU A 156 9.17 -4.28 -12.10
CA LEU A 156 8.95 -3.44 -13.26
C LEU A 156 8.85 -1.96 -12.88
N PHE A 157 8.07 -1.65 -11.86
CA PHE A 157 7.90 -0.27 -11.38
C PHE A 157 9.21 0.30 -10.81
N LEU A 158 9.98 -0.52 -10.11
CA LEU A 158 11.30 -0.14 -9.63
C LEU A 158 12.23 0.25 -10.79
N LYS A 159 12.31 -0.61 -11.82
CA LYS A 159 13.12 -0.34 -13.01
C LYS A 159 12.73 0.94 -13.71
N ARG A 160 11.43 1.19 -13.87
CA ARG A 160 10.93 2.42 -14.49
C ARG A 160 11.21 3.66 -13.66
N ALA A 161 11.06 3.57 -12.34
CA ALA A 161 11.25 4.69 -11.44
C ALA A 161 12.71 5.18 -11.42
N PHE A 162 13.67 4.27 -11.57
CA PHE A 162 15.12 4.56 -11.45
C PHE A 162 15.91 4.31 -12.73
N HIS A 163 15.26 4.06 -13.85
CA HIS A 163 15.89 3.82 -15.16
C HIS A 163 16.94 2.68 -15.13
N LEU A 164 16.60 1.60 -14.45
CA LEU A 164 17.45 0.41 -14.32
C LEU A 164 17.28 -0.58 -15.48
#